data_ff85e619dacde19cb3544c57b3af5716
#
_entry.id   ff85e619dacde19cb3544c57b3af5716
#
_cell.length_a   1.000
_cell.length_b   1.000
_cell.length_c   1.000
_cell.angle_alpha   90.00
_cell.angle_beta   90.00
_cell.angle_gamma   90.00
#
_symmetry.space_group_name_H-M   'P 1'
#
loop_
_entity.id
_entity.type
_entity.pdbx_description
1 polymer ?
#
loop_
_entity_poly.entity_id
_entity_poly.type
_entity_poly.pdbx_seq_one_letter_code
_entity_poly.pdbx_strand_id
1 'polypeptide(L)'
;MKENKSHKIPQHVTDIILESISDGVFTVDHNWRITSFNRAAEMITGIKGDEALGKYCWEVFRSNMCETDCALRRTMKKGKPLVDTSTYFINSDKRRIPVMVSTSLLKDKDGTVLGG
;
A
#
# COMPACT_ATOMS: atom_id res chain seq x y z
N MET A 1 -16.27 -9.97 -28.97
CA MET A 1 -15.94 -9.71 -28.36
C MET A 1 -15.81 -9.22 -27.71
N LYS A 2 -15.94 -9.35 -27.52
CA LYS A 2 -15.78 -9.02 -26.83
C LYS A 2 -15.79 -8.23 -26.05
N GLU A 3 -16.08 -7.94 -26.11
CA GLU A 3 -16.31 -7.09 -25.42
C GLU A 3 -16.10 -6.74 -24.00
N ASN A 4 -16.39 -7.29 -23.27
CA ASN A 4 -15.99 -7.26 -21.90
C ASN A 4 -14.58 -6.90 -21.69
N LYS A 5 -13.80 -7.23 -22.64
CA LYS A 5 -12.37 -6.94 -22.58
C LYS A 5 -12.06 -5.48 -22.49
N SER A 6 -12.96 -4.64 -23.02
CA SER A 6 -12.74 -3.20 -22.96
C SER A 6 -12.87 -2.64 -21.56
N HIS A 7 -13.43 -3.42 -20.64
CA HIS A 7 -13.61 -2.94 -19.25
C HIS A 7 -12.50 -3.41 -18.32
N LYS A 8 -11.58 -4.19 -18.80
CA LYS A 8 -10.44 -4.64 -18.00
C LYS A 8 -9.18 -3.92 -18.43
N ILE A 9 -8.45 -3.42 -17.45
CA ILE A 9 -7.15 -2.83 -17.72
C ILE A 9 -6.13 -3.96 -17.74
N PRO A 10 -5.37 -4.14 -18.82
CA PRO A 10 -4.32 -5.17 -18.84
C PRO A 10 -3.33 -4.95 -17.70
N GLN A 11 -2.77 -6.03 -17.19
CA GLN A 11 -1.87 -5.97 -16.04
C GLN A 11 -0.69 -5.02 -16.26
N HIS A 12 -0.10 -5.03 -17.45
CA HIS A 12 1.04 -4.15 -17.72
C HIS A 12 0.65 -2.66 -17.67
N VAL A 13 -0.60 -2.33 -18.03
CA VAL A 13 -1.08 -0.95 -17.93
C VAL A 13 -1.29 -0.57 -16.48
N THR A 14 -1.80 -1.50 -15.66
CA THR A 14 -1.94 -1.28 -14.22
C THR A 14 -0.57 -1.00 -13.59
N ASP A 15 0.45 -1.77 -13.98
CA ASP A 15 1.80 -1.57 -13.49
C ASP A 15 2.35 -0.21 -13.91
N ILE A 16 2.08 0.21 -15.14
CA ILE A 16 2.52 1.52 -15.63
C ILE A 16 1.87 2.63 -14.82
N ILE A 17 0.58 2.50 -14.54
CA ILE A 17 -0.15 3.50 -13.75
C ILE A 17 0.46 3.61 -12.35
N LEU A 18 0.69 2.48 -11.67
CA LEU A 18 1.29 2.49 -10.35
C LEU A 18 2.68 3.11 -10.36
N GLU A 19 3.46 2.80 -11.39
CA GLU A 19 4.81 3.35 -11.50
C GLU A 19 4.82 4.83 -11.86
N SER A 20 3.72 5.34 -12.37
CA SER A 20 3.61 6.75 -12.76
C SER A 20 3.08 7.64 -11.63
N ILE A 21 2.60 7.06 -10.54
CA ILE A 21 2.08 7.81 -9.40
C ILE A 21 3.25 8.32 -8.56
N SER A 22 3.24 9.61 -8.23
CA SER A 22 4.31 10.23 -7.45
C SER A 22 4.28 9.85 -5.98
N ASP A 23 3.10 9.50 -5.47
CA ASP A 23 2.96 9.09 -4.07
C ASP A 23 3.37 7.63 -3.91
N GLY A 24 3.95 7.31 -2.78
CA GLY A 24 4.23 5.91 -2.46
C GLY A 24 2.92 5.16 -2.26
N VAL A 25 2.75 4.08 -3.01
CA VAL A 25 1.55 3.24 -2.91
C VAL A 25 1.99 1.80 -2.67
N PHE A 26 1.38 1.18 -1.68
CA PHE A 26 1.58 -0.24 -1.45
C PHE A 26 0.26 -0.87 -1.04
N THR A 27 0.17 -2.17 -1.23
CA THR A 27 -1.02 -2.92 -0.83
C THR A 27 -0.61 -4.12 0.00
N VAL A 28 -1.52 -4.56 0.85
CA VAL A 28 -1.31 -5.76 1.68
C VAL A 28 -2.51 -6.68 1.55
N ASP A 29 -2.28 -7.96 1.80
CA ASP A 29 -3.34 -8.95 1.86
C ASP A 29 -3.88 -9.07 3.30
N HIS A 30 -4.74 -10.05 3.54
CA HIS A 30 -5.33 -10.27 4.86
C HIS A 30 -4.30 -10.67 5.92
N ASN A 31 -3.14 -11.14 5.50
CA ASN A 31 -2.08 -11.55 6.41
C ASN A 31 -1.05 -10.46 6.62
N TRP A 32 -1.35 -9.23 6.13
CA TRP A 32 -0.48 -8.05 6.26
C TRP A 32 0.82 -8.18 5.48
N ARG A 33 0.85 -9.07 4.49
CA ARG A 33 2.00 -9.17 3.62
C ARG A 33 1.84 -8.22 2.45
N ILE A 34 2.90 -7.56 2.08
CA ILE A 34 2.90 -6.60 0.99
C ILE A 34 2.71 -7.34 -0.34
N THR A 35 1.72 -6.91 -1.10
CA THR A 35 1.37 -7.52 -2.39
C THR A 35 1.72 -6.62 -3.58
N SER A 36 1.90 -5.32 -3.35
CA SER A 36 2.40 -4.42 -4.39
C SER A 36 3.13 -3.25 -3.73
N PHE A 37 4.07 -2.65 -4.45
CA PHE A 37 4.94 -1.63 -3.88
C PHE A 37 5.49 -0.83 -5.07
N ASN A 38 5.06 0.40 -5.22
CA ASN A 38 5.42 1.16 -6.40
C ASN A 38 6.79 1.82 -6.28
N ARG A 39 7.24 2.41 -7.38
CA ARG A 39 8.56 3.02 -7.44
C ARG A 39 8.72 4.17 -6.45
N ALA A 40 7.69 4.99 -6.29
CA ALA A 40 7.75 6.08 -5.33
C ALA A 40 7.93 5.55 -3.91
N ALA A 41 7.26 4.43 -3.58
CA ALA A 41 7.45 3.79 -2.28
C ALA A 41 8.89 3.31 -2.11
N GLU A 42 9.51 2.80 -3.16
CA GLU A 42 10.92 2.41 -3.12
C GLU A 42 11.81 3.61 -2.80
N MET A 43 11.55 4.73 -3.46
CA MET A 43 12.35 5.94 -3.26
C MET A 43 12.18 6.51 -1.86
N ILE A 44 10.97 6.50 -1.33
CA ILE A 44 10.68 7.04 -0.01
C ILE A 44 11.30 6.17 1.09
N THR A 45 11.17 4.85 0.96
CA THR A 45 11.61 3.92 2.00
C THR A 45 13.07 3.52 1.87
N GLY A 46 13.61 3.61 0.68
CA GLY A 46 14.96 3.10 0.41
C GLY A 46 15.00 1.59 0.26
N ILE A 47 13.85 0.94 0.13
CA ILE A 47 13.74 -0.51 0.01
C ILE A 47 13.18 -0.84 -1.36
N LYS A 48 13.80 -1.79 -2.05
CA LYS A 48 13.34 -2.18 -3.38
C LYS A 48 12.08 -3.02 -3.29
N GLY A 49 11.21 -2.88 -4.29
CA GLY A 49 9.96 -3.61 -4.35
C GLY A 49 10.15 -5.12 -4.24
N ASP A 50 11.19 -5.66 -4.89
CA ASP A 50 11.49 -7.09 -4.83
C ASP A 50 11.73 -7.54 -3.41
N GLU A 51 12.32 -6.69 -2.59
CA GLU A 51 12.60 -7.00 -1.19
C GLU A 51 11.36 -6.80 -0.32
N ALA A 52 10.50 -5.85 -0.68
CA ALA A 52 9.32 -5.56 0.10
C ALA A 52 8.20 -6.58 -0.10
N LEU A 53 8.06 -7.08 -1.33
CA LEU A 53 6.98 -8.00 -1.65
C LEU A 53 7.06 -9.27 -0.79
N GLY A 54 5.94 -9.64 -0.21
CA GLY A 54 5.85 -10.83 0.63
C GLY A 54 6.25 -10.62 2.06
N LYS A 55 6.83 -9.48 2.41
CA LYS A 55 7.17 -9.18 3.79
C LYS A 55 5.97 -8.57 4.50
N TYR A 56 5.97 -8.64 5.81
CA TYR A 56 4.95 -7.94 6.58
C TYR A 56 5.18 -6.44 6.48
N CYS A 57 4.11 -5.67 6.42
CA CYS A 57 4.22 -4.24 6.21
C CYS A 57 5.03 -3.55 7.32
N TRP A 58 4.95 -4.03 8.57
CA TRP A 58 5.70 -3.43 9.66
C TRP A 58 7.21 -3.68 9.57
N GLU A 59 7.63 -4.71 8.83
CA GLU A 59 9.05 -4.96 8.59
C GLU A 59 9.64 -3.91 7.67
N VAL A 60 8.82 -3.36 6.80
CA VAL A 60 9.24 -2.38 5.80
C VAL A 60 9.09 -0.95 6.33
N PHE A 61 7.95 -0.63 6.89
CA PHE A 61 7.67 0.77 7.23
C PHE A 61 8.05 1.19 8.63
N ARG A 62 8.00 0.31 9.60
CA ARG A 62 8.42 0.60 10.97
C ARG A 62 7.89 1.94 11.47
N SER A 63 6.61 2.18 11.25
CA SER A 63 5.95 3.41 11.65
C SER A 63 5.68 3.42 13.15
N ASN A 64 5.62 4.60 13.74
CA ASN A 64 5.20 4.74 15.13
C ASN A 64 3.77 4.24 15.34
N MET A 65 2.96 4.22 14.30
CA MET A 65 1.59 3.73 14.40
C MET A 65 1.50 2.21 14.40
N CYS A 66 2.54 1.51 13.96
CA CYS A 66 2.49 0.05 13.82
C CYS A 66 2.27 -0.65 15.16
N GLU A 67 2.79 -0.11 16.24
CA GLU A 67 2.71 -0.73 17.54
C GLU A 67 1.44 -0.37 18.31
N THR A 68 0.91 0.83 18.09
CA THR A 68 -0.18 1.35 18.90
C THR A 68 -1.48 1.49 18.14
N ASP A 69 -1.47 2.11 16.98
CA ASP A 69 -2.70 2.44 16.27
C ASP A 69 -2.43 2.54 14.78
N CYS A 70 -2.22 1.40 14.14
CA CYS A 70 -1.94 1.36 12.72
C CYS A 70 -3.14 1.87 11.90
N ALA A 71 -2.89 2.87 11.06
CA ALA A 71 -3.93 3.48 10.22
C ALA A 71 -4.61 2.43 9.33
N LEU A 72 -3.83 1.56 8.72
CA LEU A 72 -4.37 0.54 7.82
C LEU A 72 -5.19 -0.49 8.60
N ARG A 73 -4.74 -0.86 9.79
CA ARG A 73 -5.48 -1.79 10.63
C ARG A 73 -6.83 -1.19 11.03
N ARG A 74 -6.87 0.08 11.34
CA ARG A 74 -8.13 0.77 11.65
C ARG A 74 -9.07 0.74 10.45
N THR A 75 -8.54 1.01 9.26
CA THR A 75 -9.32 0.94 8.03
C THR A 75 -9.87 -0.46 7.79
N MET A 76 -9.03 -1.48 7.96
CA MET A 76 -9.46 -2.87 7.78
C MET A 76 -10.52 -3.28 8.78
N LYS A 77 -10.39 -2.80 10.01
CA LYS A 77 -11.32 -3.17 11.07
C LYS A 77 -12.66 -2.44 10.96
N LYS A 78 -12.62 -1.15 10.64
CA LYS A 78 -13.82 -0.31 10.60
C LYS A 78 -14.46 -0.23 9.21
N GLY A 79 -13.76 -0.62 8.19
CA GLY A 79 -14.25 -0.55 6.82
C GLY A 79 -14.31 0.85 6.26
N LYS A 80 -13.70 1.83 6.91
CA LYS A 80 -13.71 3.22 6.45
C LYS A 80 -12.30 3.68 6.13
N PRO A 81 -12.11 4.42 5.04
CA PRO A 81 -10.81 4.95 4.70
C PRO A 81 -10.38 6.03 5.70
N LEU A 82 -9.07 6.15 5.89
CA LEU A 82 -8.48 7.27 6.61
C LEU A 82 -7.81 8.15 5.57
N VAL A 83 -7.90 9.45 5.75
CA VAL A 83 -7.37 10.42 4.80
C VAL A 83 -6.44 11.38 5.51
N ASP A 84 -5.28 11.63 4.89
CA ASP A 84 -4.31 12.65 5.35
C ASP A 84 -3.96 12.57 6.83
N THR A 85 -3.66 11.36 7.28
CA THR A 85 -3.22 11.13 8.65
C THR A 85 -1.72 11.31 8.76
N SER A 86 -1.27 12.19 9.65
CA SER A 86 0.16 12.45 9.84
C SER A 86 0.79 11.34 10.67
N THR A 87 1.95 10.88 10.24
CA THR A 87 2.72 9.89 10.97
C THR A 87 4.18 9.97 10.51
N TYR A 88 5.00 9.05 10.95
CA TYR A 88 6.34 8.89 10.39
C TYR A 88 6.66 7.40 10.30
N PHE A 89 7.65 7.09 9.49
CA PHE A 89 8.24 5.75 9.47
C PHE A 89 9.77 5.88 9.47
N ILE A 90 10.43 4.76 9.69
CA ILE A 90 11.90 4.71 9.72
C ILE A 90 12.35 4.09 8.38
N ASN A 91 13.16 4.83 7.62
CA ASN A 91 13.63 4.33 6.33
C ASN A 91 14.83 3.40 6.49
N SER A 92 15.37 2.92 5.37
CA SER A 92 16.50 2.00 5.38
C SER A 92 17.77 2.61 5.97
N ASP A 93 17.87 3.94 5.97
CA ASP A 93 19.00 4.66 6.57
C ASP A 93 18.76 4.97 8.04
N LYS A 94 17.71 4.40 8.61
CA LYS A 94 17.32 4.59 10.01
C LYS A 94 16.95 6.03 10.33
N ARG A 95 16.50 6.78 9.34
CA ARG A 95 16.01 8.13 9.52
C ARG A 95 14.52 8.14 9.68
N ARG A 96 14.02 9.04 10.50
CA ARG A 96 12.61 9.26 10.69
C ARG A 96 12.10 10.14 9.56
N ILE A 97 11.16 9.62 8.78
CA ILE A 97 10.58 10.33 7.64
C ILE A 97 9.15 10.68 7.97
N PRO A 98 8.81 11.98 8.11
CA PRO A 98 7.42 12.37 8.33
C PRO A 98 6.64 12.20 7.05
N VAL A 99 5.43 11.65 7.16
CA VAL A 99 4.58 11.38 6.00
C VAL A 99 3.12 11.64 6.37
N MET A 100 2.32 11.88 5.34
CA MET A 100 0.87 11.83 5.49
C MET A 100 0.40 10.58 4.78
N VAL A 101 -0.45 9.81 5.42
CA VAL A 101 -0.93 8.55 4.86
C VAL A 101 -2.44 8.59 4.69
N SER A 102 -2.89 7.92 3.64
CA SER A 102 -4.30 7.68 3.41
C SER A 102 -4.45 6.18 3.16
N THR A 103 -5.46 5.58 3.73
CA THR A 103 -5.67 4.14 3.64
C THR A 103 -7.08 3.83 3.18
N SER A 104 -7.23 2.69 2.52
CA SER A 104 -8.52 2.25 2.02
C SER A 104 -8.52 0.74 1.92
N LEU A 105 -9.71 0.13 1.93
CA LEU A 105 -9.84 -1.29 1.67
C LEU A 105 -9.68 -1.54 0.18
N LEU A 106 -9.10 -2.70 -0.15
CA LEU A 106 -9.13 -3.20 -1.51
C LEU A 106 -10.27 -4.20 -1.62
N LYS A 107 -11.18 -3.94 -2.53
CA LYS A 107 -12.33 -4.81 -2.74
C LYS A 107 -12.38 -5.23 -4.20
N ASP A 108 -12.85 -6.45 -4.44
CA ASP A 108 -13.11 -6.85 -5.80
C ASP A 108 -14.49 -6.32 -6.23
N LYS A 109 -14.90 -6.62 -7.44
CA LYS A 109 -16.18 -6.13 -7.97
C LYS A 109 -17.39 -6.66 -7.22
N ASP A 110 -17.23 -7.76 -6.50
CA ASP A 110 -18.31 -8.36 -5.71
C ASP A 110 -18.35 -7.81 -4.28
N GLY A 111 -17.47 -6.87 -3.96
CA GLY A 111 -17.41 -6.29 -2.65
C GLY A 111 -16.60 -7.09 -1.64
N THR A 112 -15.96 -8.18 -2.08
CA THR A 112 -15.12 -8.98 -1.18
C THR A 112 -13.83 -8.24 -0.88
N VAL A 113 -13.49 -8.13 0.40
CA VAL A 113 -12.27 -7.44 0.83
C VAL A 113 -11.07 -8.34 0.54
N LEU A 114 -10.12 -7.84 -0.22
CA LEU A 114 -8.90 -8.55 -0.58
C LEU A 114 -7.72 -8.14 0.31
N GLY A 115 -7.82 -7.02 0.96
CA GLY A 115 -6.75 -6.47 1.79
C GLY A 115 -6.91 -4.96 1.90
N GLY A 116 -5.81 -4.29 1.95
CA GLY A 116 -5.82 -2.84 2.05
C GLY A 116 -4.61 -2.18 1.43
#